data_b327c7007882551967b00e8354d6b438
#
_entry.id   b327c7007882551967b00e8354d6b438
#
_cell.length_a   1.000
_cell.length_b   1.000
_cell.length_c   1.000
_cell.angle_alpha   90.00
_cell.angle_beta   90.00
_cell.angle_gamma   90.00
#
_symmetry.space_group_name_H-M   'P 1'
#
loop_
_entity.id
_entity.type
_entity.pdbx_description
1 polymer ?
#
loop_
_entity_poly.entity_id
_entity_poly.type
_entity_poly.pdbx_seq_one_letter_code
_entity_poly.pdbx_strand_id
1 'polypeptide(L)'
;YNVGGTKHDLWMLPLTGDRKPSPLVKGPFTFQQAQVSPNGKWIAYVSNESGRNEVFVQNFPPAGGKWPISSADGMEPQWSRDGNELFYLQGSQQMMAVAVKESSDRFDAGVPKALFTVQMRSGGRNRYIVSPDAKKFLAITQTEVRNTQPMTVVLNWFSGVKR
;
A
#
# COMPACT_ATOMS: atom_id res chain seq x y z
N TYR A 1 11.39 -1.44 -26.45
CA TYR A 1 11.68 -2.82 -26.03
C TYR A 1 10.65 -3.17 -24.95
N ASN A 2 9.68 -3.99 -25.33
CA ASN A 2 8.67 -4.51 -24.42
C ASN A 2 9.33 -5.64 -23.62
N VAL A 3 9.79 -5.36 -22.42
CA VAL A 3 10.16 -6.41 -21.48
C VAL A 3 8.85 -7.00 -20.98
N GLY A 4 8.52 -8.21 -21.40
CA GLY A 4 7.29 -8.91 -21.05
C GLY A 4 7.13 -9.08 -19.54
N GLY A 5 6.58 -8.06 -18.88
CA GLY A 5 6.13 -8.13 -17.50
C GLY A 5 4.67 -8.56 -17.43
N THR A 6 4.30 -9.29 -16.39
CA THR A 6 2.91 -9.67 -16.16
C THR A 6 2.06 -8.42 -15.91
N LYS A 7 1.11 -8.17 -16.80
CA LYS A 7 0.16 -7.08 -16.70
C LYS A 7 -0.98 -7.47 -15.76
N HIS A 8 -1.42 -6.56 -14.91
CA HIS A 8 -2.54 -6.77 -14.02
C HIS A 8 -3.63 -5.74 -14.28
N ASP A 9 -4.86 -6.20 -14.36
CA ASP A 9 -6.07 -5.37 -14.41
C ASP A 9 -6.84 -5.51 -13.09
N LEU A 10 -7.64 -4.51 -12.73
CA LEU A 10 -8.55 -4.59 -11.59
C LEU A 10 -9.92 -5.11 -12.05
N TRP A 11 -10.43 -6.10 -11.34
CA TRP A 11 -11.73 -6.69 -11.60
C TRP A 11 -12.62 -6.56 -10.37
N MET A 12 -13.91 -6.39 -10.62
CA MET A 12 -14.95 -6.39 -9.60
C MET A 12 -15.74 -7.69 -9.69
N LEU A 13 -15.97 -8.32 -8.55
CA LEU A 13 -16.82 -9.49 -8.43
C LEU A 13 -17.98 -9.17 -7.49
N PRO A 14 -19.21 -9.03 -7.97
CA PRO A 14 -20.39 -8.88 -7.13
C PRO A 14 -20.62 -10.14 -6.27
N LEU A 15 -20.99 -9.96 -5.01
CA LEU A 15 -21.34 -11.06 -4.13
C LEU A 15 -22.84 -11.44 -4.21
N THR A 16 -23.63 -10.59 -4.86
CA THR A 16 -25.08 -10.76 -5.08
C THR A 16 -25.40 -10.69 -6.58
N GLY A 17 -26.59 -11.06 -6.98
CA GLY A 17 -26.99 -11.07 -8.37
C GLY A 17 -26.35 -12.23 -9.14
N ASP A 18 -25.98 -11.99 -10.39
CA ASP A 18 -25.40 -12.99 -11.29
C ASP A 18 -23.95 -13.39 -10.98
N ARG A 19 -23.31 -12.67 -10.04
CA ARG A 19 -21.94 -12.92 -9.56
C ARG A 19 -20.89 -13.03 -10.68
N LYS A 20 -21.10 -12.34 -11.79
CA LYS A 20 -20.14 -12.33 -12.89
C LYS A 20 -19.03 -11.31 -12.65
N PRO A 21 -17.77 -11.70 -12.79
CA PRO A 21 -16.66 -10.75 -12.77
C PRO A 21 -16.79 -9.74 -13.92
N SER A 22 -16.54 -8.46 -13.60
CA SER A 22 -16.45 -7.41 -14.61
C SER A 22 -15.16 -6.61 -14.46
N PRO A 23 -14.55 -6.14 -15.56
CA PRO A 23 -13.38 -5.31 -15.46
C PRO A 23 -13.73 -3.96 -14.83
N LEU A 24 -12.95 -3.55 -13.84
CA LEU A 24 -13.08 -2.26 -13.15
C LEU A 24 -12.13 -1.22 -13.73
N VAL A 25 -10.84 -1.53 -13.76
CA VAL A 25 -9.80 -0.71 -14.39
C VAL A 25 -8.94 -1.62 -15.25
N LYS A 26 -8.86 -1.32 -16.53
CA LYS A 26 -8.02 -2.04 -17.50
C LYS A 26 -7.34 -1.07 -18.46
N GLY A 27 -6.23 -1.47 -19.03
CA GLY A 27 -5.52 -0.62 -19.98
C GLY A 27 -4.16 -1.22 -20.37
N PRO A 28 -3.28 -0.47 -21.01
CA PRO A 28 -1.95 -0.94 -21.40
C PRO A 28 -0.96 -1.04 -20.24
N PHE A 29 -1.35 -0.63 -19.04
CA PHE A 29 -0.52 -0.53 -17.85
C PHE A 29 -0.83 -1.63 -16.84
N THR A 30 -0.07 -1.69 -15.75
CA THR A 30 -0.33 -2.56 -14.61
C THR A 30 -1.09 -1.78 -13.55
N PHE A 31 -2.22 -2.34 -13.08
CA PHE A 31 -3.05 -1.78 -12.01
C PHE A 31 -3.08 -2.75 -10.83
N GLN A 32 -2.85 -2.27 -9.61
CA GLN A 32 -2.73 -3.11 -8.43
C GLN A 32 -3.04 -2.39 -7.12
N GLN A 33 -3.11 -3.12 -6.02
CA GLN A 33 -3.24 -2.59 -4.65
C GLN A 33 -4.43 -1.63 -4.47
N ALA A 34 -5.58 -2.02 -5.04
CA ALA A 34 -6.77 -1.18 -5.01
C ALA A 34 -7.46 -1.18 -3.65
N GLN A 35 -7.96 -0.01 -3.24
CA GLN A 35 -8.72 0.22 -2.03
C GLN A 35 -9.92 1.13 -2.32
N VAL A 36 -11.13 0.67 -2.01
CA VAL A 36 -12.33 1.50 -2.11
C VAL A 36 -12.41 2.39 -0.87
N SER A 37 -12.78 3.65 -1.06
CA SER A 37 -13.00 4.59 0.05
C SER A 37 -14.14 4.13 0.97
N PRO A 38 -14.15 4.52 2.25
CA PRO A 38 -15.17 4.09 3.21
C PRO A 38 -16.61 4.44 2.80
N ASN A 39 -16.80 5.53 2.07
CA ASN A 39 -18.12 5.94 1.56
C ASN A 39 -18.51 5.27 0.23
N GLY A 40 -17.63 4.44 -0.35
CA GLY A 40 -17.89 3.71 -1.59
C GLY A 40 -17.89 4.55 -2.87
N LYS A 41 -17.43 5.81 -2.83
CA LYS A 41 -17.47 6.72 -4.00
C LYS A 41 -16.17 6.75 -4.80
N TRP A 42 -15.06 6.36 -4.19
CA TRP A 42 -13.73 6.49 -4.75
C TRP A 42 -12.97 5.18 -4.66
N ILE A 43 -12.04 4.98 -5.57
CA ILE A 43 -11.06 3.90 -5.50
C ILE A 43 -9.66 4.45 -5.65
N ALA A 44 -8.80 4.15 -4.69
CA ALA A 44 -7.36 4.40 -4.76
C ALA A 44 -6.68 3.13 -5.28
N TYR A 45 -5.70 3.27 -6.16
CA TYR A 45 -4.94 2.14 -6.69
C TYR A 45 -3.56 2.58 -7.16
N VAL A 46 -2.68 1.63 -7.41
CA VAL A 46 -1.36 1.87 -7.97
C VAL A 46 -1.37 1.55 -9.46
N SER A 47 -0.77 2.44 -10.26
CA SER A 47 -0.55 2.24 -11.70
C SER A 47 0.86 2.67 -12.09
N ASN A 48 1.43 1.99 -13.11
CA ASN A 48 2.72 2.35 -13.68
C ASN A 48 2.62 3.20 -14.97
N GLU A 49 1.49 3.82 -15.22
CA GLU A 49 1.24 4.59 -16.45
C GLU A 49 2.12 5.83 -16.60
N SER A 50 2.65 6.37 -15.51
CA SER A 50 3.62 7.48 -15.49
C SER A 50 5.08 7.04 -15.72
N GLY A 51 5.30 5.73 -16.01
CA GLY A 51 6.64 5.12 -16.14
C GLY A 51 7.18 4.52 -14.85
N ARG A 52 6.52 4.75 -13.72
CA ARG A 52 6.81 4.16 -12.40
C ARG A 52 5.51 3.95 -11.63
N ASN A 53 5.58 3.25 -10.50
CA ASN A 53 4.40 3.04 -9.66
C ASN A 53 3.97 4.35 -9.01
N GLU A 54 2.72 4.75 -9.22
CA GLU A 54 2.13 5.92 -8.58
C GLU A 54 0.72 5.60 -8.09
N VAL A 55 0.31 6.28 -7.03
CA VAL A 55 -1.05 6.19 -6.49
C VAL A 55 -1.95 7.14 -7.25
N PHE A 56 -3.07 6.61 -7.71
CA PHE A 56 -4.16 7.34 -8.35
C PHE A 56 -5.46 7.12 -7.58
N VAL A 57 -6.34 8.09 -7.65
CA VAL A 57 -7.74 7.96 -7.22
C VAL A 57 -8.64 8.21 -8.42
N GLN A 58 -9.76 7.50 -8.49
CA GLN A 58 -10.83 7.76 -9.44
C GLN A 58 -12.19 7.45 -8.84
N ASN A 59 -13.27 7.86 -9.53
CA ASN A 59 -14.63 7.52 -9.12
C ASN A 59 -14.83 6.00 -9.01
N PHE A 60 -15.70 5.59 -8.10
CA PHE A 60 -16.11 4.20 -7.98
C PHE A 60 -17.65 4.08 -7.98
N PRO A 61 -18.24 3.34 -8.94
CA PRO A 61 -17.57 2.77 -10.10
C PRO A 61 -16.95 3.82 -11.03
N PRO A 62 -15.98 3.44 -11.88
CA PRO A 62 -15.31 4.40 -12.77
C PRO A 62 -16.30 5.11 -13.68
N ALA A 63 -16.37 6.44 -13.57
CA ALA A 63 -17.30 7.29 -14.34
C ALA A 63 -16.60 8.53 -14.94
N GLY A 64 -15.30 8.47 -15.17
CA GLY A 64 -14.47 9.61 -15.55
C GLY A 64 -13.70 10.12 -14.33
N GLY A 65 -12.93 11.17 -14.45
CA GLY A 65 -12.14 11.73 -13.34
C GLY A 65 -11.07 10.78 -12.78
N LYS A 66 -9.82 11.21 -12.85
CA LYS A 66 -8.68 10.49 -12.33
C LYS A 66 -7.68 11.50 -11.78
N TRP A 67 -7.27 11.29 -10.57
CA TRP A 67 -6.40 12.22 -9.84
C TRP A 67 -5.11 11.52 -9.45
N PRO A 68 -3.94 12.02 -9.89
CA PRO A 68 -2.66 11.55 -9.36
C PRO A 68 -2.51 12.04 -7.91
N ILE A 69 -2.11 11.13 -7.03
CA ILE A 69 -1.92 11.38 -5.60
C ILE A 69 -0.44 11.45 -5.26
N SER A 70 0.36 10.58 -5.85
CA SER A 70 1.80 10.55 -5.67
C SER A 70 2.53 10.96 -6.95
N SER A 71 3.79 11.35 -6.83
CA SER A 71 4.67 11.74 -7.95
C SER A 71 6.10 11.24 -7.79
N ALA A 72 6.37 10.37 -6.80
CA ALA A 72 7.69 9.90 -6.46
C ALA A 72 7.67 8.46 -5.92
N ASP A 73 7.14 7.53 -6.72
CA ASP A 73 7.03 6.09 -6.43
C ASP A 73 6.09 5.79 -5.26
N GLY A 74 4.79 5.99 -5.47
CA GLY A 74 3.74 5.73 -4.48
C GLY A 74 3.20 4.30 -4.55
N MET A 75 3.03 3.66 -3.38
CA MET A 75 2.56 2.28 -3.25
C MET A 75 1.64 2.11 -2.02
N GLU A 76 0.85 1.03 -2.05
CA GLU A 76 0.02 0.58 -0.92
C GLU A 76 -0.91 1.65 -0.35
N PRO A 77 -1.78 2.26 -1.17
CA PRO A 77 -2.72 3.25 -0.67
C PRO A 77 -3.67 2.64 0.36
N GLN A 78 -3.95 3.37 1.45
CA GLN A 78 -4.96 3.02 2.45
C GLN A 78 -5.72 4.26 2.90
N TRP A 79 -7.05 4.16 2.93
CA TRP A 79 -7.91 5.21 3.42
C TRP A 79 -7.95 5.22 4.95
N SER A 80 -8.04 6.41 5.55
CA SER A 80 -8.54 6.54 6.92
C SER A 80 -9.99 6.04 6.98
N ARG A 81 -10.44 5.63 8.17
CA ARG A 81 -11.80 5.11 8.35
C ARG A 81 -12.90 6.11 8.01
N ASP A 82 -12.65 7.39 8.22
CA ASP A 82 -13.56 8.49 7.90
C ASP A 82 -13.45 8.98 6.45
N GLY A 83 -12.47 8.49 5.68
CA GLY A 83 -12.25 8.87 4.29
C GLY A 83 -11.57 10.22 4.09
N ASN A 84 -11.23 10.93 5.17
CA ASN A 84 -10.66 12.28 5.10
C ASN A 84 -9.15 12.32 4.84
N GLU A 85 -8.50 11.15 4.89
CA GLU A 85 -7.08 11.01 4.60
C GLU A 85 -6.83 9.75 3.76
N LEU A 86 -5.85 9.87 2.89
CA LEU A 86 -5.29 8.75 2.13
C LEU A 86 -3.80 8.63 2.47
N PHE A 87 -3.41 7.46 2.96
CA PHE A 87 -2.02 7.14 3.29
C PHE A 87 -1.41 6.30 2.18
N TYR A 88 -0.11 6.43 1.98
CA TYR A 88 0.65 5.58 1.06
C TYR A 88 2.14 5.54 1.41
N LEU A 89 2.85 4.57 0.89
CA LEU A 89 4.31 4.50 1.00
C LEU A 89 4.94 5.13 -0.23
N GLN A 90 5.86 6.06 -0.02
CA GLN A 90 6.73 6.60 -1.05
C GLN A 90 8.10 5.93 -0.95
N GLY A 91 8.62 5.41 -2.08
CA GLY A 91 9.91 4.73 -2.13
C GLY A 91 10.03 3.56 -1.14
N SER A 92 8.93 2.91 -0.78
CA SER A 92 8.85 1.77 0.14
C SER A 92 9.21 2.01 1.62
N GLN A 93 9.56 3.23 2.00
CA GLN A 93 10.01 3.53 3.37
C GLN A 93 9.36 4.77 3.98
N GLN A 94 9.02 5.78 3.18
CA GLN A 94 8.44 7.02 3.66
C GLN A 94 6.91 6.88 3.72
N MET A 95 6.34 6.97 4.92
CA MET A 95 4.89 7.08 5.07
C MET A 95 4.43 8.48 4.72
N MET A 96 3.46 8.55 3.83
CA MET A 96 2.85 9.80 3.36
C MET A 96 1.39 9.85 3.74
N ALA A 97 0.88 11.05 3.99
CA ALA A 97 -0.54 11.34 4.19
C ALA A 97 -0.99 12.45 3.24
N VAL A 98 -2.18 12.29 2.70
CA VAL A 98 -2.86 13.28 1.86
C VAL A 98 -4.23 13.54 2.45
N ALA A 99 -4.50 14.80 2.81
CA ALA A 99 -5.84 15.19 3.23
C ALA A 99 -6.79 15.14 2.02
N VAL A 100 -7.94 14.53 2.21
CA VAL A 100 -8.99 14.41 1.20
C VAL A 100 -10.19 15.22 1.63
N LYS A 101 -10.67 16.08 0.75
CA LYS A 101 -11.93 16.80 0.92
C LYS A 101 -12.89 16.35 -0.17
N GLU A 102 -14.05 15.92 0.25
CA GLU A 102 -15.12 15.56 -0.65
C GLU A 102 -16.17 16.66 -0.71
N SER A 103 -16.55 17.03 -1.91
CA SER A 103 -17.86 17.64 -2.17
C SER A 103 -18.68 16.63 -2.98
N SER A 104 -19.98 16.85 -3.13
CA SER A 104 -20.93 15.87 -3.68
C SER A 104 -20.45 15.15 -4.95
N ASP A 105 -19.63 15.81 -5.81
CA ASP A 105 -19.18 15.27 -7.09
C ASP A 105 -17.71 15.56 -7.42
N ARG A 106 -16.96 16.12 -6.47
CA ARG A 106 -15.57 16.52 -6.69
C ARG A 106 -14.65 15.90 -5.65
N PHE A 107 -13.62 15.24 -6.14
CA PHE A 107 -12.49 14.80 -5.35
C PHE A 107 -11.45 15.92 -5.29
N ASP A 108 -11.04 16.32 -4.09
CA ASP A 108 -10.02 17.31 -3.85
C ASP A 108 -8.95 16.74 -2.92
N ALA A 109 -7.76 16.55 -3.45
CA ALA A 109 -6.62 16.04 -2.71
C ALA A 109 -5.68 17.19 -2.33
N GLY A 110 -5.34 17.25 -1.07
CA GLY A 110 -4.31 18.16 -0.57
C GLY A 110 -2.92 17.78 -1.03
N VAL A 111 -1.93 18.60 -0.67
CA VAL A 111 -0.52 18.29 -0.92
C VAL A 111 -0.07 17.14 -0.03
N PRO A 112 0.59 16.10 -0.57
CA PRO A 112 1.13 15.01 0.22
C PRO A 112 2.12 15.50 1.28
N LYS A 113 1.99 14.99 2.51
CA LYS A 113 2.87 15.31 3.64
C LYS A 113 3.58 14.06 4.10
N ALA A 114 4.89 14.15 4.27
CA ALA A 114 5.68 13.09 4.89
C ALA A 114 5.36 13.01 6.40
N LEU A 115 5.06 11.82 6.90
CA LEU A 115 4.80 11.56 8.31
C LEU A 115 6.07 11.06 9.03
N PHE A 116 6.59 9.93 8.59
CA PHE A 116 7.77 9.30 9.17
C PHE A 116 8.39 8.31 8.18
N THR A 117 9.64 7.95 8.43
CA THR A 117 10.34 6.89 7.69
C THR A 117 10.41 5.64 8.55
N VAL A 118 10.17 4.49 7.95
CA VAL A 118 10.24 3.19 8.61
C VAL A 118 10.86 2.15 7.66
N GLN A 119 11.77 1.33 8.21
CA GLN A 119 12.38 0.23 7.45
C GLN A 119 11.35 -0.89 7.26
N MET A 120 10.61 -0.82 6.18
CA MET A 120 9.62 -1.85 5.84
C MET A 120 10.31 -3.14 5.38
N ARG A 121 9.69 -4.27 5.66
CA ARG A 121 10.10 -5.55 5.08
C ARG A 121 10.14 -5.44 3.55
N SER A 122 11.19 -5.95 2.93
CA SER A 122 11.31 -6.03 1.48
C SER A 122 10.28 -7.01 0.90
N GLY A 123 9.64 -6.61 -0.20
CA GLY A 123 8.64 -7.43 -0.90
C GLY A 123 7.33 -7.58 -0.12
N GLY A 124 6.35 -8.20 -0.78
CA GLY A 124 5.02 -8.40 -0.20
C GLY A 124 4.07 -7.23 -0.49
N ARG A 125 2.84 -7.39 0.04
CA ARG A 125 1.76 -6.39 -0.02
C ARG A 125 1.19 -6.24 1.38
N ASN A 126 0.48 -5.15 1.64
CA ASN A 126 -0.13 -4.87 2.95
C ASN A 126 0.91 -4.84 4.07
N ARG A 127 2.02 -4.14 3.84
CA ARG A 127 3.11 -4.02 4.81
C ARG A 127 2.77 -3.15 6.00
N TYR A 128 1.66 -2.43 5.94
CA TYR A 128 1.13 -1.65 7.05
C TYR A 128 -0.40 -1.66 7.04
N ILE A 129 -0.97 -1.31 8.17
CA ILE A 129 -2.39 -0.96 8.34
C ILE A 129 -2.51 0.28 9.21
N VAL A 130 -3.58 1.04 8.99
CA VAL A 130 -3.90 2.25 9.75
C VAL A 130 -4.93 1.92 10.82
N SER A 131 -4.74 2.43 12.04
CA SER A 131 -5.75 2.30 13.10
C SER A 131 -7.04 3.06 12.73
N PRO A 132 -8.21 2.63 13.27
CA PRO A 132 -9.48 3.27 12.94
C PRO A 132 -9.54 4.77 13.24
N ASP A 133 -8.75 5.24 14.20
CA ASP A 133 -8.64 6.66 14.58
C ASP A 133 -7.55 7.42 13.81
N ALA A 134 -6.91 6.78 12.83
CA ALA A 134 -5.81 7.28 12.01
C ALA A 134 -4.58 7.77 12.81
N LYS A 135 -4.48 7.45 14.10
CA LYS A 135 -3.39 7.91 14.97
C LYS A 135 -2.24 6.93 15.12
N LYS A 136 -2.43 5.68 14.66
CA LYS A 136 -1.43 4.62 14.77
C LYS A 136 -1.30 3.86 13.47
N PHE A 137 -0.10 3.40 13.21
CA PHE A 137 0.22 2.51 12.11
C PHE A 137 0.81 1.22 12.67
N LEU A 138 0.30 0.08 12.23
CA LEU A 138 0.95 -1.19 12.45
C LEU A 138 1.73 -1.53 11.18
N ALA A 139 3.03 -1.70 11.29
CA ALA A 139 3.92 -1.92 10.15
C ALA A 139 4.73 -3.20 10.33
N ILE A 140 4.94 -3.94 9.23
CA ILE A 140 5.86 -5.07 9.19
C ILE A 140 7.25 -4.52 8.87
N THR A 141 8.10 -4.49 9.89
CA THR A 141 9.46 -3.97 9.77
C THR A 141 10.48 -5.10 9.62
N GLN A 142 11.60 -4.80 8.99
CA GLN A 142 12.75 -5.68 9.00
C GLN A 142 13.63 -5.29 10.18
N THR A 143 13.77 -6.20 11.14
CA THR A 143 14.73 -6.05 12.23
C THR A 143 16.01 -6.75 11.82
N GLU A 144 17.11 -6.02 11.73
CA GLU A 144 18.43 -6.65 11.65
C GLU A 144 18.70 -7.31 13.00
N VAL A 145 18.60 -8.62 13.05
CA VAL A 145 19.14 -9.38 14.16
C VAL A 145 20.67 -9.37 14.00
N ARG A 146 21.33 -8.35 14.54
CA ARG A 146 22.78 -8.39 14.73
C ARG A 146 23.07 -9.43 15.79
N ASN A 147 23.23 -10.66 15.36
CA ASN A 147 23.72 -11.74 16.21
C ASN A 147 25.23 -11.49 16.40
N THR A 148 25.56 -10.53 17.28
CA THR A 148 26.97 -10.14 17.56
C THR A 148 27.64 -11.04 18.59
N GLN A 149 26.91 -12.01 19.14
CA GLN A 149 27.52 -12.99 20.02
C GLN A 149 27.74 -14.31 19.27
N PRO A 150 28.99 -14.75 19.15
CA PRO A 150 29.25 -16.09 18.64
C PRO A 150 28.58 -17.10 19.54
N MET A 151 27.83 -18.02 18.94
CA MET A 151 27.25 -19.14 19.68
C MET A 151 28.42 -20.03 20.13
N THR A 152 28.73 -20.01 21.43
CA THR A 152 29.73 -20.91 22.00
C THR A 152 29.07 -22.25 22.28
N VAL A 153 29.41 -23.24 21.50
CA VAL A 153 28.99 -24.64 21.76
C VAL A 153 30.05 -25.27 22.67
N VAL A 154 29.69 -25.53 23.90
CA VAL A 154 30.56 -26.28 24.84
C VAL A 154 30.25 -27.76 24.70
N LEU A 155 31.18 -28.49 24.13
CA LEU A 155 31.12 -29.95 24.04
C LEU A 155 31.84 -30.54 25.27
N ASN A 156 31.32 -31.64 25.82
CA ASN A 156 31.90 -32.35 26.98
C ASN A 156 32.02 -31.50 28.25
N TRP A 157 31.07 -30.63 28.54
CA TRP A 157 31.09 -29.74 29.68
C TRP A 157 31.23 -30.49 31.04
N PHE A 158 30.80 -31.78 31.11
CA PHE A 158 30.97 -32.61 32.31
C PHE A 158 32.44 -32.95 32.63
N SER A 159 33.32 -32.92 31.64
CA SER A 159 34.75 -33.26 31.87
C SER A 159 35.53 -32.11 32.55
N GLY A 160 34.97 -30.92 32.62
CA GLY A 160 35.58 -29.77 33.29
C GLY A 160 35.13 -29.51 34.72
N VAL A 161 34.17 -30.27 35.25
CA VAL A 161 33.70 -30.14 36.64
C VAL A 161 34.51 -31.06 37.54
N LYS A 162 35.57 -30.52 38.16
CA LYS A 162 36.26 -31.23 39.26
C LYS A 162 35.30 -31.32 40.46
N ARG A 163 35.06 -32.53 40.96
CA ARG A 163 34.40 -32.76 42.25
C ARG A 163 35.25 -32.31 43.40
#